data_145ae1eecd552064e843dab35fb0033f
#
_entry.id   145ae1eecd552064e843dab35fb0033f
#
_cell.length_a   1.000
_cell.length_b   1.000
_cell.length_c   1.000
_cell.angle_alpha   90.00
_cell.angle_beta   90.00
_cell.angle_gamma   90.00
#
_symmetry.space_group_name_H-M   'P 1'
#
loop_
_entity.id
_entity.type
_entity.pdbx_description
1 polymer ?
#
loop_
_entity_poly.entity_id
_entity_poly.type
_entity_poly.pdbx_seq_one_letter_code
_entity_poly.pdbx_strand_id
1 'polypeptide(L)'
;MSRVRQFVFNNAVGLLALVVALGGTSYAVTAKRFVGSDGKVHACAKNRGGAVRLVHGNGKCRRAEQKVAWSQAGPQGAAGKDGQPGPVGSIQGATAGGDLAGSYPNPTIAPQAAPVDVAANPFTTSDPCAGETPTAMVFCGTSTNGAWLPGAYAAPGVQVWRDRGGEVHIRGESDFSGSNGNSDGQLFVLPAALRPKVFYSFPLATGPFPAGPFQPGSGILLVEPNGFVLMNNTSLSTTRSVFIGEVSFRTDA
;
A
#
# COMPACT_ATOMS: atom_id res chain seq x y z
N MET A 1 -33.13 -43.82 -51.86
CA MET A 1 -33.39 -44.25 -50.46
C MET A 1 -32.12 -44.52 -49.61
N SER A 2 -30.90 -44.52 -50.18
CA SER A 2 -29.68 -44.88 -49.42
C SER A 2 -29.10 -43.78 -48.55
N ARG A 3 -29.14 -42.50 -48.94
CA ARG A 3 -28.54 -41.39 -48.25
C ARG A 3 -29.19 -41.02 -46.89
N VAL A 4 -30.52 -41.15 -46.81
CA VAL A 4 -31.26 -40.90 -45.58
C VAL A 4 -30.97 -41.96 -44.51
N ARG A 5 -30.84 -43.21 -44.94
CA ARG A 5 -30.54 -44.35 -44.06
C ARG A 5 -29.13 -44.22 -43.46
N GLN A 6 -28.16 -43.77 -44.26
CA GLN A 6 -26.78 -43.56 -43.82
C GLN A 6 -26.63 -42.37 -42.87
N PHE A 7 -27.43 -41.30 -43.10
CA PHE A 7 -27.47 -40.14 -42.20
C PHE A 7 -28.02 -40.50 -40.81
N VAL A 8 -29.09 -41.30 -40.77
CA VAL A 8 -29.69 -41.76 -39.52
C VAL A 8 -28.76 -42.66 -38.74
N PHE A 9 -28.03 -43.57 -39.38
CA PHE A 9 -27.07 -44.44 -38.71
C PHE A 9 -25.85 -43.67 -38.17
N ASN A 10 -25.31 -42.71 -38.91
CA ASN A 10 -24.13 -41.96 -38.48
C ASN A 10 -24.46 -40.97 -37.35
N ASN A 11 -25.73 -40.61 -37.17
CA ASN A 11 -26.15 -39.65 -36.13
C ASN A 11 -27.08 -40.32 -35.09
N ALA A 12 -27.11 -41.64 -35.02
CA ALA A 12 -28.03 -42.36 -34.14
C ALA A 12 -27.92 -41.97 -32.67
N VAL A 13 -26.70 -41.72 -32.17
CA VAL A 13 -26.47 -41.27 -30.79
C VAL A 13 -26.99 -39.86 -30.55
N GLY A 14 -26.78 -38.95 -31.51
CA GLY A 14 -27.31 -37.58 -31.43
C GLY A 14 -28.84 -37.52 -31.51
N LEU A 15 -29.45 -38.34 -32.36
CA LEU A 15 -30.90 -38.45 -32.45
C LEU A 15 -31.53 -39.08 -31.20
N LEU A 16 -30.88 -40.07 -30.60
CA LEU A 16 -31.30 -40.64 -29.33
C LEU A 16 -31.21 -39.63 -28.19
N ALA A 17 -30.11 -38.88 -28.11
CA ALA A 17 -29.97 -37.81 -27.13
C ALA A 17 -31.02 -36.71 -27.28
N LEU A 18 -31.38 -36.35 -28.52
CA LEU A 18 -32.43 -35.38 -28.79
C LEU A 18 -33.82 -35.89 -28.35
N VAL A 19 -34.12 -37.16 -28.60
CA VAL A 19 -35.38 -37.78 -28.16
C VAL A 19 -35.47 -37.82 -26.63
N VAL A 20 -34.38 -38.14 -25.96
CA VAL A 20 -34.33 -38.15 -24.48
C VAL A 20 -34.48 -36.72 -23.93
N ALA A 21 -33.82 -35.75 -24.54
CA ALA A 21 -33.89 -34.35 -24.12
C ALA A 21 -35.31 -33.77 -24.33
N LEU A 22 -35.95 -34.06 -25.43
CA LEU A 22 -37.31 -33.61 -25.73
C LEU A 22 -38.37 -34.42 -24.96
N GLY A 23 -38.14 -35.70 -24.73
CA GLY A 23 -39.02 -36.57 -23.95
C GLY A 23 -39.01 -36.29 -22.46
N GLY A 24 -37.83 -35.87 -21.92
CA GLY A 24 -37.72 -35.55 -20.52
C GLY A 24 -38.50 -34.31 -20.09
N THR A 25 -38.74 -33.36 -20.99
CA THR A 25 -39.51 -32.14 -20.70
C THR A 25 -41.00 -32.41 -20.56
N SER A 26 -41.51 -33.51 -21.13
CA SER A 26 -42.95 -33.84 -21.08
C SER A 26 -43.42 -34.29 -19.70
N TYR A 27 -42.56 -34.88 -18.89
CA TYR A 27 -42.91 -35.31 -17.52
C TYR A 27 -42.99 -34.13 -16.52
N ALA A 28 -42.21 -33.09 -16.72
CA ALA A 28 -42.21 -31.92 -15.83
C ALA A 28 -43.49 -31.07 -15.95
N VAL A 29 -44.14 -31.08 -17.13
CA VAL A 29 -45.38 -30.31 -17.38
C VAL A 29 -46.60 -30.98 -16.76
N THR A 30 -46.60 -32.28 -16.62
CA THR A 30 -47.76 -33.04 -16.08
C THR A 30 -47.82 -32.94 -14.53
N ALA A 31 -46.67 -32.79 -13.87
CA ALA A 31 -46.63 -32.71 -12.41
C ALA A 31 -47.30 -31.44 -11.84
N LYS A 32 -47.30 -30.33 -12.57
CA LYS A 32 -47.95 -29.07 -12.18
C LYS A 32 -49.50 -29.14 -12.16
N ARG A 33 -50.13 -30.17 -12.76
CA ARG A 33 -51.59 -30.30 -12.81
C ARG A 33 -52.23 -30.68 -11.47
N PHE A 34 -51.48 -31.24 -10.55
CA PHE A 34 -52.02 -31.71 -9.26
C PHE A 34 -51.67 -30.82 -8.09
N VAL A 35 -50.81 -29.81 -8.31
CA VAL A 35 -50.48 -28.79 -7.31
C VAL A 35 -51.43 -27.63 -7.47
N GLY A 36 -52.14 -27.27 -6.41
CA GLY A 36 -53.00 -26.10 -6.39
C GLY A 36 -52.22 -24.79 -6.39
N SER A 37 -52.90 -23.68 -6.59
CA SER A 37 -52.32 -22.34 -6.47
C SER A 37 -51.77 -22.01 -5.07
N ASP A 38 -52.14 -22.81 -4.10
CA ASP A 38 -51.68 -22.78 -2.71
C ASP A 38 -50.37 -23.58 -2.47
N GLY A 39 -49.77 -24.11 -3.52
CA GLY A 39 -48.55 -24.93 -3.47
C GLY A 39 -48.72 -26.31 -2.85
N LYS A 40 -49.98 -26.76 -2.68
CA LYS A 40 -50.31 -28.05 -2.06
C LYS A 40 -50.81 -29.04 -3.07
N VAL A 41 -50.52 -30.32 -2.83
CA VAL A 41 -51.14 -31.43 -3.55
C VAL A 41 -52.44 -31.75 -2.84
N HIS A 42 -53.53 -31.77 -3.60
CA HIS A 42 -54.88 -32.06 -3.10
C HIS A 42 -55.34 -33.46 -3.49
N ALA A 43 -55.94 -34.16 -2.55
CA ALA A 43 -56.49 -35.47 -2.75
C ALA A 43 -57.82 -35.65 -2.01
N CYS A 44 -58.59 -36.61 -2.45
CA CYS A 44 -59.78 -37.09 -1.75
C CYS A 44 -59.54 -38.53 -1.32
N ALA A 45 -59.66 -38.77 0.00
CA ALA A 45 -59.51 -40.09 0.60
C ALA A 45 -60.92 -40.65 0.97
N LYS A 46 -61.20 -41.90 0.62
CA LYS A 46 -62.45 -42.57 1.03
C LYS A 46 -62.42 -42.79 2.54
N ASN A 47 -63.55 -42.51 3.21
CA ASN A 47 -63.70 -42.73 4.64
C ASN A 47 -63.61 -44.24 5.05
N ARG A 48 -63.86 -45.16 4.14
CA ARG A 48 -63.63 -46.57 4.37
C ARG A 48 -62.82 -47.16 3.20
N GLY A 49 -61.81 -47.95 3.55
CA GLY A 49 -60.93 -48.60 2.58
C GLY A 49 -59.72 -47.80 2.12
N GLY A 50 -59.58 -46.56 2.56
CA GLY A 50 -58.34 -45.77 2.39
C GLY A 50 -57.91 -45.39 0.98
N ALA A 51 -58.72 -45.64 -0.03
CA ALA A 51 -58.41 -45.30 -1.43
C ALA A 51 -58.31 -43.79 -1.60
N VAL A 52 -57.17 -43.32 -2.15
CA VAL A 52 -56.84 -41.89 -2.33
C VAL A 52 -56.86 -41.56 -3.81
N ARG A 53 -57.50 -40.47 -4.18
CA ARG A 53 -57.60 -39.95 -5.53
C ARG A 53 -57.09 -38.51 -5.58
N LEU A 54 -56.08 -38.22 -6.41
CA LEU A 54 -55.60 -36.85 -6.63
C LEU A 54 -56.68 -36.02 -7.33
N VAL A 55 -56.84 -34.79 -6.86
CA VAL A 55 -57.77 -33.82 -7.43
C VAL A 55 -57.07 -32.46 -7.66
N HIS A 56 -57.58 -31.67 -8.59
CA HIS A 56 -57.14 -30.30 -8.73
C HIS A 56 -57.41 -29.51 -7.41
N GLY A 57 -56.65 -28.48 -7.10
CA GLY A 57 -56.75 -27.70 -5.90
C GLY A 57 -58.18 -27.30 -5.50
N ASN A 58 -59.02 -26.99 -6.47
CA ASN A 58 -60.44 -26.67 -6.27
C ASN A 58 -61.39 -27.87 -6.50
N GLY A 59 -60.86 -29.08 -6.70
CA GLY A 59 -61.66 -30.27 -6.93
C GLY A 59 -62.53 -30.62 -5.73
N LYS A 60 -63.81 -30.91 -5.96
CA LYS A 60 -64.74 -31.37 -4.93
C LYS A 60 -64.59 -32.89 -4.73
N CYS A 61 -64.58 -33.30 -3.49
CA CYS A 61 -64.62 -34.71 -3.12
C CYS A 61 -66.02 -35.22 -3.22
N ARG A 62 -66.18 -36.55 -3.52
CA ARG A 62 -67.46 -37.24 -3.60
C ARG A 62 -68.03 -37.47 -2.19
N ARG A 63 -69.29 -37.80 -2.13
CA ARG A 63 -69.92 -38.19 -0.85
C ARG A 63 -69.18 -39.42 -0.30
N ALA A 64 -68.80 -39.37 0.95
CA ALA A 64 -67.96 -40.36 1.65
C ALA A 64 -66.44 -40.29 1.34
N GLU A 65 -65.97 -39.20 0.74
CA GLU A 65 -64.58 -38.89 0.65
C GLU A 65 -64.24 -37.66 1.50
N GLN A 66 -63.07 -37.64 2.10
CA GLN A 66 -62.53 -36.51 2.87
C GLN A 66 -61.42 -35.83 2.06
N LYS A 67 -61.39 -34.49 2.06
CA LYS A 67 -60.34 -33.73 1.40
C LYS A 67 -59.06 -33.75 2.25
N VAL A 68 -57.97 -34.11 1.65
CA VAL A 68 -56.64 -34.12 2.26
C VAL A 68 -55.72 -33.26 1.38
N ALA A 69 -54.87 -32.46 2.01
CA ALA A 69 -53.89 -31.68 1.30
C ALA A 69 -52.56 -31.70 2.07
N TRP A 70 -51.46 -31.75 1.33
CA TRP A 70 -50.13 -31.71 1.88
C TRP A 70 -49.22 -30.85 1.01
N SER A 71 -48.17 -30.22 1.59
CA SER A 71 -47.21 -29.45 0.84
C SER A 71 -46.31 -30.35 0.00
N GLN A 72 -46.02 -29.94 -1.24
CA GLN A 72 -45.10 -30.64 -2.12
C GLN A 72 -43.65 -30.64 -1.57
N ALA A 73 -43.27 -29.55 -0.94
CA ALA A 73 -42.01 -29.45 -0.24
C ALA A 73 -42.25 -29.51 1.28
N GLY A 74 -41.43 -30.25 2.00
CA GLY A 74 -41.44 -30.23 3.46
C GLY A 74 -41.10 -28.84 3.98
N PRO A 75 -41.34 -28.60 5.26
CA PRO A 75 -40.85 -27.36 5.90
C PRO A 75 -39.34 -27.25 5.69
N GLN A 76 -38.88 -26.05 5.41
CA GLN A 76 -37.43 -25.78 5.35
C GLN A 76 -36.80 -26.24 6.66
N GLY A 77 -35.69 -26.96 6.58
CA GLY A 77 -34.91 -27.32 7.77
C GLY A 77 -34.52 -26.06 8.56
N ALA A 78 -34.41 -26.19 9.84
CA ALA A 78 -33.91 -25.11 10.69
C ALA A 78 -32.58 -24.60 10.14
N ALA A 79 -32.40 -23.30 10.13
CA ALA A 79 -31.10 -22.71 9.80
C ALA A 79 -30.00 -23.36 10.68
N GLY A 80 -28.90 -23.73 10.07
CA GLY A 80 -27.74 -24.21 10.82
C GLY A 80 -27.36 -23.18 11.91
N LYS A 81 -26.90 -23.64 13.04
CA LYS A 81 -26.35 -22.75 14.06
C LYS A 81 -25.20 -21.97 13.42
N ASP A 82 -25.12 -20.68 13.71
CA ASP A 82 -23.96 -19.88 13.36
C ASP A 82 -22.69 -20.60 13.82
N GLY A 83 -21.67 -20.65 12.96
CA GLY A 83 -20.36 -21.17 13.33
C GLY A 83 -19.86 -20.41 14.54
N GLN A 84 -19.22 -21.11 15.46
CA GLN A 84 -18.53 -20.43 16.55
C GLN A 84 -17.58 -19.40 15.95
N PRO A 85 -17.52 -18.15 16.46
CA PRO A 85 -16.48 -17.20 16.09
C PRO A 85 -15.12 -17.91 16.18
N GLY A 86 -14.31 -17.79 15.15
CA GLY A 86 -12.95 -18.32 15.20
C GLY A 86 -12.25 -17.82 16.46
N PRO A 87 -11.31 -18.58 17.01
CA PRO A 87 -10.54 -18.11 18.16
C PRO A 87 -9.98 -16.74 17.78
N VAL A 88 -10.23 -15.74 18.59
CA VAL A 88 -9.61 -14.42 18.46
C VAL A 88 -8.12 -14.73 18.47
N GLY A 89 -7.46 -14.65 17.32
CA GLY A 89 -6.01 -14.81 17.27
C GLY A 89 -5.44 -13.81 18.28
N SER A 90 -4.91 -14.30 19.37
CA SER A 90 -4.36 -13.44 20.41
C SER A 90 -3.15 -12.75 19.78
N ILE A 91 -3.32 -11.51 19.36
CA ILE A 91 -2.19 -10.63 19.00
C ILE A 91 -1.49 -10.11 20.25
N GLN A 92 -1.99 -10.49 21.43
CA GLN A 92 -1.40 -10.10 22.70
C GLN A 92 0.04 -10.65 22.81
N GLY A 93 0.98 -9.77 23.00
CA GLY A 93 2.41 -10.10 23.03
C GLY A 93 3.07 -10.16 21.66
N ALA A 94 2.32 -10.07 20.56
CA ALA A 94 2.92 -9.94 19.24
C ALA A 94 3.66 -8.62 19.11
N THR A 95 4.85 -8.64 18.54
CA THR A 95 5.64 -7.43 18.28
C THR A 95 4.93 -6.57 17.24
N ALA A 96 4.80 -5.28 17.51
CA ALA A 96 4.32 -4.31 16.56
C ALA A 96 5.38 -4.06 15.48
N GLY A 97 4.96 -3.65 14.29
CA GLY A 97 5.85 -3.39 13.16
C GLY A 97 5.47 -2.10 12.42
N GLY A 98 6.27 -1.73 11.43
CA GLY A 98 6.10 -0.47 10.70
C GLY A 98 6.42 0.71 11.60
N ASP A 99 5.51 1.69 11.64
CA ASP A 99 5.65 2.90 12.44
C ASP A 99 5.32 2.69 13.93
N LEU A 100 5.06 1.46 14.33
CA LEU A 100 4.74 1.09 15.71
C LEU A 100 5.89 0.32 16.34
N ALA A 101 6.13 0.59 17.63
CA ALA A 101 7.08 -0.12 18.48
C ALA A 101 6.38 -0.75 19.68
N GLY A 102 7.03 -1.74 20.29
CA GLY A 102 6.48 -2.45 21.45
C GLY A 102 5.64 -3.65 21.07
N SER A 103 4.67 -3.99 21.88
CA SER A 103 3.83 -5.17 21.69
C SER A 103 2.35 -4.85 21.83
N TYR A 104 1.51 -5.58 21.09
CA TYR A 104 0.06 -5.49 21.26
C TYR A 104 -0.37 -6.00 22.65
N PRO A 105 -1.44 -5.43 23.23
CA PRO A 105 -2.42 -4.55 22.61
C PRO A 105 -2.09 -3.05 22.68
N ASN A 106 -0.98 -2.66 23.28
CA ASN A 106 -0.65 -1.24 23.50
C ASN A 106 0.66 -0.83 22.81
N PRO A 107 0.75 -0.92 21.48
CA PRO A 107 1.93 -0.41 20.78
C PRO A 107 2.02 1.11 20.91
N THR A 108 3.24 1.61 20.90
CA THR A 108 3.55 3.03 20.83
C THR A 108 4.02 3.40 19.43
N ILE A 109 4.01 4.68 19.11
CA ILE A 109 4.65 5.15 17.88
C ILE A 109 6.16 4.99 18.04
N ALA A 110 6.81 4.31 17.08
CA ALA A 110 8.26 4.16 17.08
C ALA A 110 8.93 5.56 17.13
N PRO A 111 9.99 5.74 17.92
CA PRO A 111 10.70 7.02 17.92
C PRO A 111 11.23 7.33 16.52
N GLN A 112 11.17 8.61 16.14
CA GLN A 112 11.80 9.08 14.91
C GLN A 112 13.32 8.96 15.05
N ALA A 113 14.04 8.66 13.95
CA ALA A 113 15.48 8.71 13.94
C ALA A 113 15.95 10.11 14.35
N ALA A 114 16.90 10.15 15.28
CA ALA A 114 17.48 11.42 15.69
C ALA A 114 18.25 12.06 14.52
N PRO A 115 18.28 13.40 14.44
CA PRO A 115 19.17 14.08 13.51
C PRO A 115 20.62 13.64 13.72
N VAL A 116 21.34 13.46 12.62
CA VAL A 116 22.77 13.09 12.63
C VAL A 116 23.57 14.31 12.21
N ASP A 117 24.56 14.68 13.01
CA ASP A 117 25.46 15.78 12.70
C ASP A 117 26.38 15.40 11.53
N VAL A 118 26.59 16.33 10.60
CA VAL A 118 27.67 16.22 9.63
C VAL A 118 29.00 16.41 10.37
N ALA A 119 29.85 15.39 10.32
CA ALA A 119 31.09 15.38 11.08
C ALA A 119 32.08 16.46 10.57
N ALA A 120 32.81 17.05 11.49
CA ALA A 120 33.90 17.97 11.14
C ALA A 120 34.95 17.26 10.27
N ASN A 121 35.43 17.97 9.26
CA ASN A 121 36.56 17.51 8.46
C ASN A 121 37.82 17.41 9.34
N PRO A 122 38.52 16.27 9.35
CA PRO A 122 39.74 16.12 10.15
C PRO A 122 40.95 16.92 9.62
N PHE A 123 40.75 17.84 8.67
CA PHE A 123 41.81 18.65 8.06
C PHE A 123 42.98 17.83 7.47
N THR A 124 42.64 16.84 6.69
CA THR A 124 43.62 16.04 5.96
C THR A 124 44.07 16.72 4.66
N THR A 125 45.18 16.27 4.09
CA THR A 125 45.63 16.71 2.77
C THR A 125 44.79 16.19 1.61
N SER A 126 43.97 15.17 1.86
CA SER A 126 43.01 14.62 0.91
C SER A 126 41.60 15.04 1.27
N ASP A 127 40.81 15.44 0.26
CA ASP A 127 39.41 15.76 0.44
C ASP A 127 38.61 14.47 0.73
N PRO A 128 37.93 14.41 1.87
CA PRO A 128 37.08 13.24 2.19
C PRO A 128 35.90 13.05 1.20
N CYS A 129 35.58 14.10 0.44
CA CYS A 129 34.55 14.01 -0.60
C CYS A 129 35.12 13.66 -1.99
N ALA A 130 36.43 13.56 -2.14
CA ALA A 130 37.06 13.10 -3.36
C ALA A 130 36.84 11.58 -3.52
N GLY A 131 35.76 11.20 -4.16
CA GLY A 131 35.41 9.80 -4.39
C GLY A 131 33.90 9.59 -4.25
N GLU A 132 33.36 8.63 -4.99
CA GLU A 132 31.91 8.48 -5.15
C GLU A 132 31.18 7.84 -3.94
N THR A 133 31.86 7.45 -2.88
CA THR A 133 31.25 6.72 -1.76
C THR A 133 31.84 7.05 -0.39
N PRO A 134 31.64 8.24 0.14
CA PRO A 134 31.92 8.47 1.54
C PRO A 134 30.95 7.64 2.40
N THR A 135 31.52 6.88 3.34
CA THR A 135 30.74 6.04 4.27
C THR A 135 30.18 6.81 5.45
N ALA A 136 30.64 8.03 5.67
CA ALA A 136 30.19 8.91 6.74
C ALA A 136 29.93 10.31 6.20
N MET A 137 28.93 11.00 6.76
CA MET A 137 28.69 12.41 6.47
C MET A 137 29.78 13.23 7.12
N VAL A 138 30.70 13.75 6.32
CA VAL A 138 31.84 14.59 6.72
C VAL A 138 31.86 15.82 5.83
N PHE A 139 32.22 16.97 6.38
CA PHE A 139 32.42 18.18 5.57
C PHE A 139 33.55 18.01 4.57
N CYS A 140 33.36 18.54 3.37
CA CYS A 140 34.30 18.48 2.28
C CYS A 140 35.41 19.52 2.39
N GLY A 141 36.50 19.30 1.64
CA GLY A 141 37.64 20.25 1.53
C GLY A 141 38.95 19.68 2.04
N THR A 142 39.99 20.47 1.90
CA THR A 142 41.35 20.10 2.31
C THR A 142 41.99 21.17 3.19
N SER A 143 43.03 20.80 3.90
CA SER A 143 43.80 21.75 4.69
C SER A 143 44.49 22.86 3.89
N THR A 144 44.71 22.62 2.58
CA THR A 144 45.39 23.56 1.67
C THR A 144 44.42 24.49 0.95
N ASN A 145 43.25 24.00 0.57
CA ASN A 145 42.27 24.77 -0.21
C ASN A 145 41.11 25.31 0.64
N GLY A 146 41.08 24.97 1.90
CA GLY A 146 39.98 25.23 2.82
C GLY A 146 38.96 24.09 2.89
N ALA A 147 38.32 23.99 4.01
CA ALA A 147 37.30 22.99 4.29
C ALA A 147 36.06 23.61 4.89
N TRP A 148 34.94 23.00 4.69
CA TRP A 148 33.72 23.30 5.39
C TRP A 148 33.77 22.74 6.80
N LEU A 149 33.20 23.45 7.73
CA LEU A 149 33.19 23.15 9.15
C LEU A 149 31.78 23.29 9.71
N PRO A 150 31.48 22.67 10.85
CA PRO A 150 30.31 23.05 11.62
C PRO A 150 30.33 24.56 11.92
N GLY A 151 29.17 25.20 11.75
CA GLY A 151 29.07 26.64 11.97
C GLY A 151 29.42 27.03 13.43
N ALA A 152 30.08 28.16 13.58
CA ALA A 152 30.54 28.65 14.90
C ALA A 152 29.40 29.34 15.68
N TYR A 153 28.35 29.79 15.02
CA TYR A 153 27.30 30.63 15.62
C TYR A 153 26.00 29.91 15.94
N ALA A 154 25.63 28.92 15.19
CA ALA A 154 24.41 28.15 15.43
C ALA A 154 24.79 26.71 15.80
N ALA A 155 24.65 26.37 17.05
CA ALA A 155 24.68 24.97 17.45
C ALA A 155 23.27 24.40 17.32
N PRO A 156 23.12 23.19 16.78
CA PRO A 156 24.15 22.31 16.23
C PRO A 156 24.61 22.76 14.83
N GLY A 157 25.77 22.24 14.38
CA GLY A 157 26.20 22.35 12.98
C GLY A 157 25.15 21.78 12.00
N VAL A 158 25.56 21.46 10.79
CA VAL A 158 24.61 20.89 9.80
C VAL A 158 24.15 19.50 10.26
N GLN A 159 22.85 19.33 10.33
CA GLN A 159 22.18 18.09 10.72
C GLN A 159 21.37 17.55 9.58
N VAL A 160 21.36 16.23 9.43
CA VAL A 160 20.59 15.49 8.43
C VAL A 160 19.82 14.38 9.12
N TRP A 161 18.56 14.22 8.77
CA TRP A 161 17.76 13.10 9.24
C TRP A 161 16.68 12.75 8.20
N ARG A 162 16.15 11.55 8.31
CA ARG A 162 14.98 11.12 7.55
C ARG A 162 13.80 10.99 8.50
N ASP A 163 12.68 11.61 8.14
CA ASP A 163 11.45 11.48 8.89
C ASP A 163 10.73 10.16 8.61
N ARG A 164 9.63 9.91 9.32
CA ARG A 164 8.79 8.72 9.11
C ARG A 164 8.07 8.71 7.76
N GLY A 165 7.81 9.88 7.20
CA GLY A 165 7.23 10.05 5.86
C GLY A 165 8.20 9.70 4.74
N GLY A 166 9.49 9.44 5.08
CA GLY A 166 10.55 9.16 4.13
C GLY A 166 11.18 10.41 3.54
N GLU A 167 10.87 11.59 4.08
CA GLU A 167 11.45 12.87 3.69
C GLU A 167 12.78 13.09 4.38
N VAL A 168 13.77 13.52 3.63
CA VAL A 168 15.11 13.85 4.16
C VAL A 168 15.17 15.34 4.44
N HIS A 169 15.58 15.68 5.63
CA HIS A 169 15.71 17.06 6.11
C HIS A 169 17.18 17.41 6.28
N ILE A 170 17.53 18.64 5.95
CA ILE A 170 18.84 19.24 6.17
C ILE A 170 18.64 20.60 6.83
N ARG A 171 19.34 20.88 7.93
CA ARG A 171 19.33 22.19 8.57
C ARG A 171 20.68 22.49 9.23
N GLY A 172 20.93 23.75 9.51
CA GLY A 172 22.07 24.16 10.31
C GLY A 172 22.94 25.24 9.66
N GLU A 173 24.14 25.35 10.14
CA GLU A 173 25.13 26.34 9.69
C GLU A 173 26.46 25.66 9.40
N SER A 174 27.13 26.11 8.34
CA SER A 174 28.47 25.66 8.00
C SER A 174 29.34 26.86 7.64
N ASP A 175 30.57 26.82 8.08
CA ASP A 175 31.58 27.82 7.82
C ASP A 175 32.67 27.28 6.91
N PHE A 176 33.22 28.12 6.07
CA PHE A 176 34.36 27.80 5.20
C PHE A 176 35.66 28.38 5.75
N SER A 177 36.63 27.53 6.00
CA SER A 177 37.92 27.91 6.61
C SER A 177 38.99 28.42 5.63
N GLY A 178 38.75 28.39 4.31
CA GLY A 178 39.71 28.74 3.30
C GLY A 178 39.88 30.25 3.08
N SER A 179 41.07 30.65 2.65
CA SER A 179 41.37 32.04 2.30
C SER A 179 41.11 32.35 0.82
N ASN A 180 41.01 31.35 -0.02
CA ASN A 180 40.77 31.50 -1.49
C ASN A 180 39.31 31.27 -1.77
N GLY A 181 38.63 32.32 -2.24
CA GLY A 181 37.18 32.37 -2.43
C GLY A 181 36.56 31.46 -3.51
N ASN A 182 37.11 30.27 -3.69
CA ASN A 182 36.55 29.31 -4.60
C ASN A 182 35.65 28.38 -3.79
N SER A 183 34.47 28.84 -3.51
CA SER A 183 33.44 28.16 -2.71
C SER A 183 32.36 27.54 -3.56
N ASP A 184 32.63 27.20 -4.82
CA ASP A 184 31.78 26.26 -5.59
C ASP A 184 31.91 24.89 -4.91
N GLY A 185 31.69 24.93 -3.60
CA GLY A 185 32.15 23.89 -2.75
C GLY A 185 31.07 22.87 -2.48
N GLN A 186 31.41 21.65 -2.73
CA GLN A 186 30.79 20.53 -2.07
C GLN A 186 30.85 20.76 -0.55
N LEU A 187 29.69 20.86 0.09
CA LEU A 187 29.63 20.97 1.54
C LEU A 187 29.93 19.63 2.20
N PHE A 188 29.17 18.63 1.79
CA PHE A 188 29.28 17.22 2.25
C PHE A 188 28.59 16.29 1.28
N VAL A 189 28.68 14.97 1.52
CA VAL A 189 28.02 13.96 0.70
C VAL A 189 27.06 13.14 1.55
N LEU A 190 25.86 12.97 1.03
CA LEU A 190 24.82 12.13 1.66
C LEU A 190 25.13 10.64 1.47
N PRO A 191 24.96 9.82 2.51
CA PRO A 191 24.99 8.37 2.36
C PRO A 191 23.91 7.88 1.40
N ALA A 192 24.14 6.76 0.74
CA ALA A 192 23.29 6.24 -0.35
C ALA A 192 21.79 6.16 0.03
N ALA A 193 21.49 5.85 1.29
CA ALA A 193 20.11 5.74 1.78
C ALA A 193 19.35 7.08 1.85
N LEU A 194 20.06 8.21 1.81
CA LEU A 194 19.50 9.56 1.91
C LEU A 194 19.59 10.35 0.60
N ARG A 195 20.07 9.73 -0.48
CA ARG A 195 20.24 10.40 -1.78
C ARG A 195 18.92 10.53 -2.52
N PRO A 196 18.63 11.70 -3.11
CA PRO A 196 17.48 11.86 -3.98
C PRO A 196 17.71 11.18 -5.34
N LYS A 197 16.64 10.94 -6.09
CA LYS A 197 16.73 10.47 -7.49
C LYS A 197 16.82 11.60 -8.51
N VAL A 198 16.46 12.80 -8.11
CA VAL A 198 16.44 14.00 -8.96
C VAL A 198 17.19 15.14 -8.27
N PHE A 199 17.55 16.16 -9.02
CA PHE A 199 18.14 17.37 -8.46
C PHE A 199 17.14 18.18 -7.66
N TYR A 200 17.56 18.67 -6.50
CA TYR A 200 16.84 19.67 -5.72
C TYR A 200 17.67 20.92 -5.58
N SER A 201 17.01 22.08 -5.60
CA SER A 201 17.63 23.38 -5.36
C SER A 201 16.83 24.17 -4.34
N PHE A 202 17.51 24.73 -3.36
CA PHE A 202 16.91 25.51 -2.29
C PHE A 202 17.64 26.85 -2.13
N PRO A 203 16.92 27.95 -1.82
CA PRO A 203 17.56 29.21 -1.51
C PRO A 203 18.31 29.12 -0.19
N LEU A 204 19.50 29.73 -0.14
CA LEU A 204 20.33 29.82 1.04
C LEU A 204 20.49 31.26 1.50
N ALA A 205 20.70 31.44 2.77
CA ALA A 205 21.28 32.66 3.32
C ALA A 205 22.81 32.48 3.46
N THR A 206 23.57 33.44 2.98
CA THR A 206 25.03 33.44 3.11
C THR A 206 25.51 34.72 3.74
N GLY A 207 26.67 34.67 4.37
CA GLY A 207 27.24 35.82 5.08
C GLY A 207 28.76 35.75 5.25
N PRO A 208 29.40 36.85 5.55
CA PRO A 208 30.83 36.89 5.88
C PRO A 208 31.11 36.27 7.25
N PHE A 209 32.16 35.46 7.33
CA PHE A 209 32.68 34.92 8.59
C PHE A 209 33.78 35.85 9.16
N PRO A 210 33.92 36.07 10.47
CA PRO A 210 33.13 35.45 11.56
C PRO A 210 31.91 36.24 12.02
N ALA A 211 31.60 37.39 11.45
CA ALA A 211 30.47 38.17 11.93
C ALA A 211 29.95 39.14 10.88
N GLY A 212 28.82 38.80 10.27
CA GLY A 212 28.06 39.69 9.42
C GLY A 212 26.64 39.23 9.27
N PRO A 213 25.72 40.11 8.88
CA PRO A 213 24.35 39.70 8.64
C PRO A 213 24.24 38.72 7.46
N PHE A 214 23.56 37.62 7.68
CA PHE A 214 23.17 36.71 6.59
C PHE A 214 22.26 37.44 5.62
N GLN A 215 22.54 37.24 4.31
CA GLN A 215 21.72 37.77 3.23
C GLN A 215 20.79 36.66 2.71
N PRO A 216 19.49 36.72 2.94
CA PRO A 216 18.56 35.72 2.46
C PRO A 216 18.58 35.62 0.93
N GLY A 217 18.64 34.40 0.41
CA GLY A 217 18.59 34.12 -1.02
C GLY A 217 19.85 34.50 -1.80
N SER A 218 20.97 34.78 -1.10
CA SER A 218 22.23 35.11 -1.76
C SER A 218 23.01 33.90 -2.27
N GLY A 219 22.55 32.68 -1.98
CA GLY A 219 23.08 31.41 -2.46
C GLY A 219 22.02 30.40 -2.77
N ILE A 220 22.42 29.29 -3.38
CA ILE A 220 21.57 28.15 -3.71
C ILE A 220 22.23 26.89 -3.14
N LEU A 221 21.50 26.12 -2.37
CA LEU A 221 21.85 24.76 -2.00
C LEU A 221 21.38 23.82 -3.11
N LEU A 222 22.27 23.01 -3.63
CA LEU A 222 21.97 21.97 -4.58
C LEU A 222 22.15 20.62 -3.92
N VAL A 223 21.19 19.72 -4.08
CA VAL A 223 21.27 18.32 -3.64
C VAL A 223 21.17 17.45 -4.87
N GLU A 224 22.23 16.72 -5.15
CA GLU A 224 22.38 15.93 -6.37
C GLU A 224 22.04 14.44 -6.15
N PRO A 225 21.64 13.71 -7.20
CA PRO A 225 21.37 12.28 -7.12
C PRO A 225 22.56 11.42 -6.70
N ASN A 226 23.79 11.86 -6.97
CA ASN A 226 25.01 11.22 -6.50
C ASN A 226 25.28 11.43 -5.01
N GLY A 227 24.47 12.29 -4.36
CA GLY A 227 24.53 12.59 -2.94
C GLY A 227 25.31 13.86 -2.59
N PHE A 228 25.94 14.53 -3.54
CA PHE A 228 26.60 15.79 -3.23
C PHE A 228 25.61 16.85 -2.82
N VAL A 229 25.93 17.51 -1.71
CA VAL A 229 25.29 18.73 -1.25
C VAL A 229 26.24 19.88 -1.52
N LEU A 230 25.85 20.74 -2.45
CA LEU A 230 26.69 21.80 -3.00
C LEU A 230 26.10 23.16 -2.65
N MET A 231 26.94 24.13 -2.49
CA MET A 231 26.53 25.52 -2.47
C MET A 231 26.97 26.21 -3.77
N ASN A 232 26.04 26.85 -4.44
CA ASN A 232 26.34 27.75 -5.54
C ASN A 232 25.97 29.18 -5.12
N ASN A 233 26.92 30.09 -5.19
CA ASN A 233 26.73 31.51 -4.87
C ASN A 233 27.36 32.36 -5.96
N THR A 234 26.61 33.32 -6.45
CA THR A 234 27.09 34.27 -7.47
C THR A 234 28.01 35.37 -6.94
N SER A 235 28.23 35.45 -5.64
CA SER A 235 28.96 36.56 -4.96
C SER A 235 30.05 36.09 -4.01
N LEU A 236 30.87 35.16 -4.42
CA LEU A 236 31.71 34.27 -3.59
C LEU A 236 32.98 34.88 -3.01
N SER A 237 33.35 36.09 -3.33
CA SER A 237 34.65 36.64 -2.87
C SER A 237 34.74 36.91 -1.35
N THR A 238 33.62 36.90 -0.66
CA THR A 238 33.57 37.24 0.79
C THR A 238 32.72 36.29 1.61
N THR A 239 32.01 35.33 1.00
CA THR A 239 31.12 34.43 1.76
C THR A 239 31.92 33.33 2.42
N ARG A 240 31.83 33.24 3.73
CA ARG A 240 32.50 32.21 4.55
C ARG A 240 31.52 31.40 5.41
N SER A 241 30.27 31.83 5.49
CA SER A 241 29.24 31.12 6.25
C SER A 241 28.00 30.92 5.40
N VAL A 242 27.38 29.76 5.56
CA VAL A 242 26.09 29.43 4.96
C VAL A 242 25.13 29.01 6.06
N PHE A 243 23.95 29.58 6.01
CA PHE A 243 22.85 29.19 6.88
C PHE A 243 21.82 28.40 6.07
N ILE A 244 21.75 27.11 6.36
CA ILE A 244 20.74 26.21 5.82
C ILE A 244 19.60 26.25 6.82
N GLY A 245 18.49 26.93 6.50
CA GLY A 245 17.32 26.93 7.35
C GLY A 245 16.86 25.49 7.63
N GLU A 246 15.68 25.16 7.26
CA GLU A 246 15.26 23.76 7.17
C GLU A 246 14.82 23.52 5.74
N VAL A 247 15.48 22.62 5.05
CA VAL A 247 15.10 22.16 3.70
C VAL A 247 14.78 20.68 3.75
N SER A 248 13.84 20.24 2.91
CA SER A 248 13.50 18.85 2.85
C SER A 248 13.24 18.38 1.43
N PHE A 249 13.45 17.09 1.18
CA PHE A 249 13.24 16.45 -0.12
C PHE A 249 12.95 14.95 0.04
N ARG A 250 12.39 14.35 -0.99
CA ARG A 250 12.08 12.91 -1.03
C ARG A 250 13.14 12.13 -1.78
N THR A 251 13.44 10.92 -1.29
CA THR A 251 14.40 10.01 -1.93
C THR A 251 13.75 9.12 -2.99
N ASP A 252 12.43 9.08 -3.05
CA ASP A 252 11.62 8.23 -3.93
C ASP A 252 10.91 9.02 -5.06
N ALA A 253 11.15 10.32 -5.15
CA ALA A 253 10.56 11.20 -6.17
C ALA A 253 11.26 11.06 -7.52
#